data_fce66a11467f0fcb5c4674e9fcfe073a
#
_entry.id   fce66a11467f0fcb5c4674e9fcfe073a
#
_cell.length_a   1.000
_cell.length_b   1.000
_cell.length_c   1.000
_cell.angle_alpha   90.00
_cell.angle_beta   90.00
_cell.angle_gamma   90.00
#
_symmetry.space_group_name_H-M   'P 1'
#
loop_
_entity.id
_entity.type
_entity.pdbx_description
1 polymer ?
#
loop_
_entity_poly.entity_id
_entity_poly.type
_entity_poly.pdbx_seq_one_letter_code
_entity_poly.pdbx_strand_id
1 'polypeptide(L)'
;MCLAHVQTDEGGAPRLLHGGFYPCKEHERGPELTLVLKSLGLSGSCGRLILDRTDYRVFQAPIPDVPPGEVREALRWRMQELLDFPADEAEIEYFPIPSTSKSGGGGMVNAVVCHKTLLQSHSALCETAGIELEAIDIAELALRNLAVRLPESEQGVALLHLEETRGIVQLQKGGVVYISRNLDFGARQMDATFSLEDNSPGGGVIDRLALEIQRSLDYYESHFGMSPIARLVVAPIAGNTQDLVDRLNRALGMIARAMDISALIPCSERLDDATQQRCLPAIGVALGRMAQV
;
A
#
# COMPACT_ATOMS: atom_id res chain seq x y z
N MET A 1 9.05 -9.57 9.93
CA MET A 1 7.76 -9.06 10.43
C MET A 1 7.90 -7.58 10.75
N CYS A 2 6.92 -6.75 10.38
CA CYS A 2 6.87 -5.33 10.76
C CYS A 2 5.73 -5.11 11.75
N LEU A 3 5.93 -4.25 12.72
CA LEU A 3 4.93 -3.84 13.70
C LEU A 3 4.92 -2.32 13.82
N ALA A 4 3.73 -1.73 13.84
CA ALA A 4 3.52 -0.32 14.14
C ALA A 4 2.47 -0.19 15.25
N HIS A 5 2.79 0.61 16.27
CA HIS A 5 1.86 0.96 17.35
C HIS A 5 1.51 2.44 17.23
N VAL A 6 0.26 2.71 16.92
CA VAL A 6 -0.31 4.05 16.82
C VAL A 6 -1.33 4.23 17.93
N GLN A 7 -1.23 5.33 18.64
CA GLN A 7 -2.21 5.76 19.63
C GLN A 7 -2.89 7.03 19.15
N THR A 8 -4.18 7.15 19.40
CA THR A 8 -4.96 8.34 19.13
C THR A 8 -5.09 9.15 20.42
N ASP A 9 -4.78 10.43 20.39
CA ASP A 9 -4.99 11.32 21.53
C ASP A 9 -6.49 11.67 21.73
N GLU A 10 -6.82 12.41 22.79
CA GLU A 10 -8.19 12.83 23.09
C GLU A 10 -8.81 13.71 21.97
N GLY A 11 -8.00 14.38 21.17
CA GLY A 11 -8.40 15.18 20.03
C GLY A 11 -8.56 14.38 18.72
N GLY A 12 -8.32 13.07 18.74
CA GLY A 12 -8.40 12.20 17.57
C GLY A 12 -7.14 12.22 16.70
N ALA A 13 -6.07 12.92 17.09
CA ALA A 13 -4.83 12.95 16.35
C ALA A 13 -3.98 11.70 16.63
N PRO A 14 -3.49 11.00 15.59
CA PRO A 14 -2.66 9.83 15.77
C PRO A 14 -1.23 10.20 16.11
N ARG A 15 -0.60 9.38 16.92
CA ARG A 15 0.83 9.41 17.24
C ARG A 15 1.42 8.03 17.06
N LEU A 16 2.52 7.93 16.35
CA LEU A 16 3.31 6.70 16.24
C LEU A 16 4.16 6.55 17.50
N LEU A 17 3.80 5.59 18.33
CA LEU A 17 4.53 5.28 19.57
C LEU A 17 5.69 4.34 19.31
N HIS A 18 5.51 3.37 18.40
CA HIS A 18 6.53 2.41 18.03
C HIS A 18 6.40 2.00 16.57
N GLY A 19 7.53 1.81 15.90
CA GLY A 19 7.64 1.19 14.59
C GLY A 19 8.90 0.34 14.53
N GLY A 20 8.77 -0.95 14.24
CA GLY A 20 9.91 -1.86 14.28
C GLY A 20 9.83 -2.99 13.26
N PHE A 21 11.02 -3.36 12.75
CA PHE A 21 11.20 -4.54 11.92
C PHE A 21 11.84 -5.65 12.73
N TYR A 22 11.21 -6.81 12.76
CA TYR A 22 11.62 -8.00 13.51
C TYR A 22 11.90 -9.13 12.52
N PRO A 23 13.18 -9.43 12.23
CA PRO A 23 13.53 -10.52 11.33
C PRO A 23 13.15 -11.85 11.98
N CYS A 24 12.30 -12.61 11.30
CA CYS A 24 11.89 -13.96 11.73
C CYS A 24 11.53 -14.79 10.51
N LYS A 25 11.67 -16.12 10.64
CA LYS A 25 11.17 -17.06 9.62
C LYS A 25 9.65 -17.21 9.75
N GLU A 26 9.02 -17.73 8.72
CA GLU A 26 7.57 -17.86 8.68
C GLU A 26 7.01 -18.67 9.87
N HIS A 27 7.59 -19.82 10.16
CA HIS A 27 7.18 -20.67 11.28
C HIS A 27 7.48 -20.09 12.68
N GLU A 28 8.32 -19.06 12.76
CA GLU A 28 8.68 -18.37 13.99
C GLU A 28 7.79 -17.13 14.26
N ARG A 29 6.96 -16.72 13.28
CA ARG A 29 6.17 -15.47 13.36
C ARG A 29 5.28 -15.39 14.59
N GLY A 30 4.58 -16.48 14.96
CA GLY A 30 3.68 -16.49 16.11
C GLY A 30 4.40 -16.32 17.46
N PRO A 31 5.40 -17.16 17.78
CA PRO A 31 6.22 -16.97 18.97
C PRO A 31 6.90 -15.60 19.04
N GLU A 32 7.49 -15.14 17.93
CA GLU A 32 8.16 -13.82 17.87
C GLU A 32 7.18 -12.68 18.10
N LEU A 33 6.01 -12.71 17.47
CA LEU A 33 4.96 -11.73 17.67
C LEU A 33 4.53 -11.65 19.14
N THR A 34 4.32 -12.80 19.77
CA THR A 34 3.96 -12.88 21.18
C THR A 34 5.03 -12.24 22.09
N LEU A 35 6.32 -12.49 21.81
CA LEU A 35 7.43 -11.92 22.57
C LEU A 35 7.50 -10.39 22.39
N VAL A 36 7.37 -9.92 21.15
CA VAL A 36 7.38 -8.49 20.84
C VAL A 36 6.23 -7.76 21.51
N LEU A 37 5.00 -8.30 21.42
CA LEU A 37 3.83 -7.71 22.06
C LEU A 37 3.98 -7.62 23.59
N LYS A 38 4.52 -8.66 24.22
CA LYS A 38 4.82 -8.64 25.66
C LYS A 38 5.83 -7.56 26.00
N SER A 39 6.92 -7.45 25.23
CA SER A 39 7.97 -6.48 25.49
C SER A 39 7.50 -5.03 25.35
N LEU A 40 6.50 -4.79 24.52
CA LEU A 40 5.90 -3.48 24.27
C LEU A 40 4.66 -3.21 25.16
N GLY A 41 4.23 -4.18 25.98
CA GLY A 41 3.02 -4.05 26.82
C GLY A 41 1.72 -4.05 26.00
N LEU A 42 1.72 -4.67 24.81
CA LEU A 42 0.61 -4.68 23.86
C LEU A 42 -0.20 -5.99 23.86
N SER A 43 0.04 -6.90 24.80
CA SER A 43 -0.75 -8.13 24.92
C SER A 43 -2.22 -7.82 25.19
N GLY A 44 -3.13 -8.42 24.43
CA GLY A 44 -4.57 -8.15 24.49
C GLY A 44 -5.03 -6.87 23.78
N SER A 45 -4.15 -6.23 23.02
CA SER A 45 -4.53 -5.06 22.25
C SER A 45 -5.30 -5.42 20.98
N CYS A 46 -6.18 -4.53 20.54
CA CYS A 46 -6.76 -4.59 19.20
C CYS A 46 -5.69 -4.34 18.14
N GLY A 47 -5.73 -5.11 17.06
CA GLY A 47 -4.75 -5.01 16.00
C GLY A 47 -5.33 -5.17 14.60
N ARG A 48 -4.58 -4.72 13.62
CA ARG A 48 -4.85 -4.93 12.20
C ARG A 48 -3.66 -5.63 11.56
N LEU A 49 -3.95 -6.55 10.67
CA LEU A 49 -2.94 -7.28 9.93
C LEU A 49 -2.91 -6.76 8.49
N ILE A 50 -1.73 -6.72 7.90
CA ILE A 50 -1.57 -6.47 6.47
C ILE A 50 -1.08 -7.75 5.79
N LEU A 51 -1.73 -8.12 4.69
CA LEU A 51 -1.30 -9.24 3.86
C LEU A 51 0.00 -8.90 3.11
N ASP A 52 0.83 -9.91 2.90
CA ASP A 52 1.92 -9.78 1.94
C ASP A 52 1.33 -9.66 0.53
N ARG A 53 1.96 -8.86 -0.32
CA ARG A 53 1.48 -8.60 -1.69
C ARG A 53 1.51 -9.82 -2.60
N THR A 54 2.16 -10.89 -2.20
CA THR A 54 2.12 -12.19 -2.88
C THR A 54 0.87 -13.01 -2.53
N ASP A 55 0.19 -12.65 -1.46
CA ASP A 55 -0.91 -13.40 -0.86
C ASP A 55 -2.29 -12.99 -1.39
N TYR A 56 -2.36 -11.92 -2.15
CA TYR A 56 -3.61 -11.44 -2.77
C TYR A 56 -3.37 -10.88 -4.17
N ARG A 57 -4.47 -10.71 -4.90
CA ARG A 57 -4.50 -10.01 -6.18
C ARG A 57 -5.55 -8.92 -6.18
N VAL A 58 -5.28 -7.84 -6.88
CA VAL A 58 -6.23 -6.74 -7.09
C VAL A 58 -6.58 -6.68 -8.56
N PHE A 59 -7.87 -6.74 -8.87
CA PHE A 59 -8.41 -6.65 -10.22
C PHE A 59 -9.34 -5.45 -10.35
N GLN A 60 -9.19 -4.67 -11.41
CA GLN A 60 -10.20 -3.66 -11.75
C GLN A 60 -11.33 -4.30 -12.56
N ALA A 61 -12.55 -4.07 -12.15
CA ALA A 61 -13.73 -4.58 -12.84
C ALA A 61 -14.89 -3.57 -12.78
N PRO A 62 -15.79 -3.59 -13.78
CA PRO A 62 -17.07 -2.89 -13.65
C PRO A 62 -17.84 -3.47 -12.46
N ILE A 63 -18.47 -2.58 -11.66
CA ILE A 63 -19.35 -3.04 -10.58
C ILE A 63 -20.51 -3.85 -11.20
N PRO A 64 -20.82 -5.05 -10.69
CA PRO A 64 -21.97 -5.81 -11.15
C PRO A 64 -23.28 -5.07 -10.88
N ASP A 65 -24.22 -5.15 -11.84
CA ASP A 65 -25.58 -4.60 -11.70
C ASP A 65 -26.46 -5.59 -10.91
N VAL A 66 -26.20 -5.70 -9.62
CA VAL A 66 -26.90 -6.58 -8.66
C VAL A 66 -27.10 -5.83 -7.34
N PRO A 67 -28.00 -6.30 -6.46
CA PRO A 67 -28.14 -5.74 -5.12
C PRO A 67 -26.79 -5.70 -4.36
N PRO A 68 -26.55 -4.69 -3.49
CA PRO A 68 -25.26 -4.53 -2.79
C PRO A 68 -24.79 -5.79 -2.03
N GLY A 69 -25.72 -6.57 -1.49
CA GLY A 69 -25.40 -7.83 -0.80
C GLY A 69 -24.91 -8.96 -1.71
N GLU A 70 -25.14 -8.87 -3.01
CA GLU A 70 -24.77 -9.90 -4.01
C GLU A 70 -23.51 -9.53 -4.80
N VAL A 71 -22.99 -8.32 -4.65
CA VAL A 71 -21.83 -7.81 -5.41
C VAL A 71 -20.60 -8.69 -5.23
N ARG A 72 -20.30 -9.13 -4.00
CA ARG A 72 -19.15 -10.02 -3.74
C ARG A 72 -19.25 -11.34 -4.46
N GLU A 73 -20.43 -11.94 -4.44
CA GLU A 73 -20.68 -13.21 -5.12
C GLU A 73 -20.60 -13.05 -6.65
N ALA A 74 -21.19 -12.00 -7.20
CA ALA A 74 -21.11 -11.69 -8.63
C ALA A 74 -19.66 -11.41 -9.08
N LEU A 75 -18.84 -10.73 -8.23
CA LEU A 75 -17.42 -10.55 -8.50
C LEU A 75 -16.66 -11.88 -8.43
N ARG A 76 -16.99 -12.78 -7.50
CA ARG A 76 -16.35 -14.10 -7.38
C ARG A 76 -16.53 -14.89 -8.68
N TRP A 77 -17.73 -14.96 -9.21
CA TRP A 77 -18.00 -15.64 -10.48
C TRP A 77 -17.28 -14.98 -11.66
N ARG A 78 -17.24 -13.66 -11.69
CA ARG A 78 -16.54 -12.93 -12.77
C ARG A 78 -15.02 -13.15 -12.74
N MET A 79 -14.43 -13.30 -11.55
CA MET A 79 -12.99 -13.49 -11.38
C MET A 79 -12.56 -14.96 -11.53
N GLN A 80 -13.49 -15.91 -11.58
CA GLN A 80 -13.20 -17.35 -11.58
C GLN A 80 -12.12 -17.76 -12.59
N GLU A 81 -12.16 -17.22 -13.80
CA GLU A 81 -11.19 -17.56 -14.86
C GLU A 81 -9.81 -16.91 -14.65
N LEU A 82 -9.70 -15.94 -13.75
CA LEU A 82 -8.46 -15.23 -13.42
C LEU A 82 -7.75 -15.82 -12.21
N LEU A 83 -8.41 -16.75 -11.50
CA LEU A 83 -7.85 -17.39 -10.31
C LEU A 83 -7.10 -18.66 -10.71
N ASP A 84 -6.05 -18.96 -9.94
CA ASP A 84 -5.26 -20.20 -10.03
C ASP A 84 -5.71 -21.25 -8.99
N PHE A 85 -6.85 -21.01 -8.34
CA PHE A 85 -7.48 -21.89 -7.37
C PHE A 85 -9.01 -21.80 -7.50
N PRO A 86 -9.79 -22.76 -6.94
CA PRO A 86 -11.25 -22.80 -7.05
C PRO A 86 -11.93 -21.53 -6.49
N ALA A 87 -12.94 -21.02 -7.18
CA ALA A 87 -13.62 -19.78 -6.79
C ALA A 87 -14.34 -19.86 -5.43
N ASP A 88 -14.76 -21.06 -5.02
CA ASP A 88 -15.36 -21.31 -3.69
C ASP A 88 -14.33 -21.21 -2.53
N GLU A 89 -13.05 -21.35 -2.84
CA GLU A 89 -11.94 -21.11 -1.90
C GLU A 89 -11.48 -19.65 -1.86
N ALA A 90 -12.00 -18.79 -2.76
CA ALA A 90 -11.68 -17.38 -2.80
C ALA A 90 -12.46 -16.59 -1.74
N GLU A 91 -11.77 -15.71 -1.02
CA GLU A 91 -12.38 -14.59 -0.32
C GLU A 91 -12.24 -13.34 -1.18
N ILE A 92 -13.35 -12.59 -1.32
CA ILE A 92 -13.40 -11.40 -2.16
C ILE A 92 -13.97 -10.24 -1.38
N GLU A 93 -13.21 -9.13 -1.39
CA GLU A 93 -13.66 -7.83 -0.97
C GLU A 93 -13.44 -6.82 -2.10
N TYR A 94 -14.08 -5.67 -2.04
CA TYR A 94 -13.90 -4.65 -3.05
C TYR A 94 -13.98 -3.24 -2.46
N PHE A 95 -13.34 -2.30 -3.13
CA PHE A 95 -13.48 -0.89 -2.86
C PHE A 95 -13.75 -0.11 -4.15
N PRO A 96 -14.64 0.91 -4.11
CA PRO A 96 -15.11 1.57 -5.30
C PRO A 96 -14.07 2.51 -5.90
N ILE A 97 -14.13 2.65 -7.23
CA ILE A 97 -13.52 3.74 -7.98
C ILE A 97 -14.68 4.60 -8.47
N PRO A 98 -14.82 5.85 -8.03
CA PRO A 98 -15.92 6.71 -8.45
C PRO A 98 -15.94 6.89 -9.97
N SER A 99 -17.12 6.75 -10.55
CA SER A 99 -17.31 7.05 -11.98
C SER A 99 -17.23 8.56 -12.20
N THR A 100 -16.35 8.98 -13.11
CA THR A 100 -16.22 10.38 -13.51
C THR A 100 -17.00 10.70 -14.79
N SER A 101 -17.50 9.67 -15.50
CA SER A 101 -18.22 9.86 -16.74
C SER A 101 -19.70 10.15 -16.51
N LYS A 102 -20.20 11.21 -17.16
CA LYS A 102 -21.62 11.53 -17.29
C LYS A 102 -22.37 10.51 -18.18
N SER A 103 -21.71 9.57 -18.79
CA SER A 103 -22.28 8.46 -19.56
C SER A 103 -22.62 7.32 -18.59
N GLY A 104 -23.88 6.90 -18.52
CA GLY A 104 -24.48 5.93 -17.61
C GLY A 104 -23.90 4.51 -17.57
N GLY A 105 -22.58 4.38 -17.62
CA GLY A 105 -21.87 3.15 -17.33
C GLY A 105 -21.72 2.99 -15.82
N GLY A 106 -21.96 1.80 -15.30
CA GLY A 106 -21.77 1.44 -13.90
C GLY A 106 -20.36 1.80 -13.43
N GLY A 107 -20.21 2.11 -12.12
CA GLY A 107 -18.90 2.39 -11.52
C GLY A 107 -17.89 1.26 -11.68
N MET A 108 -16.62 1.57 -11.44
CA MET A 108 -15.54 0.57 -11.38
C MET A 108 -15.25 0.21 -9.93
N VAL A 109 -14.73 -0.97 -9.69
CA VAL A 109 -14.24 -1.41 -8.40
C VAL A 109 -12.84 -2.00 -8.52
N ASN A 110 -12.07 -1.86 -7.46
CA ASN A 110 -10.90 -2.70 -7.23
C ASN A 110 -11.38 -3.91 -6.41
N ALA A 111 -11.45 -5.09 -7.03
CA ALA A 111 -11.75 -6.35 -6.36
C ALA A 111 -10.46 -6.95 -5.83
N VAL A 112 -10.41 -7.23 -4.54
CA VAL A 112 -9.29 -7.88 -3.85
C VAL A 112 -9.64 -9.33 -3.65
N VAL A 113 -8.76 -10.22 -4.06
CA VAL A 113 -8.99 -11.68 -3.99
C VAL A 113 -7.82 -12.33 -3.28
N CYS A 114 -8.11 -13.17 -2.29
CA CYS A 114 -7.14 -14.02 -1.62
C CYS A 114 -7.73 -15.39 -1.30
N HIS A 115 -6.90 -16.33 -0.90
CA HIS A 115 -7.34 -17.65 -0.50
C HIS A 115 -7.88 -17.64 0.93
N LYS A 116 -9.06 -18.24 1.18
CA LYS A 116 -9.72 -18.26 2.50
C LYS A 116 -8.84 -18.87 3.60
N THR A 117 -8.10 -19.95 3.29
CA THR A 117 -7.23 -20.61 4.27
C THR A 117 -6.10 -19.70 4.75
N LEU A 118 -5.65 -18.77 3.90
CA LEU A 118 -4.65 -17.79 4.30
C LEU A 118 -5.19 -16.85 5.38
N LEU A 119 -6.40 -16.33 5.20
CA LEU A 119 -7.04 -15.47 6.20
C LEU A 119 -7.26 -16.21 7.53
N GLN A 120 -7.68 -17.48 7.45
CA GLN A 120 -7.85 -18.33 8.64
C GLN A 120 -6.53 -18.54 9.38
N SER A 121 -5.44 -18.80 8.67
CA SER A 121 -4.11 -18.97 9.28
C SER A 121 -3.60 -17.70 9.94
N HIS A 122 -3.82 -16.55 9.32
CA HIS A 122 -3.47 -15.26 9.90
C HIS A 122 -4.32 -14.88 11.11
N SER A 123 -5.62 -15.20 11.06
CA SER A 123 -6.51 -15.02 12.22
C SER A 123 -6.06 -15.86 13.42
N ALA A 124 -5.77 -17.14 13.19
CA ALA A 124 -5.28 -18.06 14.23
C ALA A 124 -3.91 -17.61 14.81
N LEU A 125 -3.04 -17.04 13.96
CA LEU A 125 -1.76 -16.48 14.40
C LEU A 125 -1.98 -15.30 15.35
N CYS A 126 -2.88 -14.37 15.01
CA CYS A 126 -3.21 -13.22 15.85
C CYS A 126 -3.84 -13.64 17.18
N GLU A 127 -4.78 -14.58 17.14
CA GLU A 127 -5.43 -15.15 18.33
C GLU A 127 -4.39 -15.80 19.27
N THR A 128 -3.49 -16.63 18.71
CA THR A 128 -2.40 -17.27 19.48
C THR A 128 -1.45 -16.24 20.09
N ALA A 129 -1.18 -15.14 19.41
CA ALA A 129 -0.34 -14.06 19.91
C ALA A 129 -1.04 -13.14 20.90
N GLY A 130 -2.36 -13.31 21.12
CA GLY A 130 -3.16 -12.50 22.02
C GLY A 130 -3.53 -11.13 21.46
N ILE A 131 -3.72 -11.02 20.13
CA ILE A 131 -4.23 -9.83 19.44
C ILE A 131 -5.72 -10.04 19.15
N GLU A 132 -6.54 -9.05 19.51
CA GLU A 132 -7.91 -8.93 19.02
C GLU A 132 -7.87 -8.38 17.60
N LEU A 133 -7.99 -9.27 16.60
CA LEU A 133 -7.89 -8.89 15.19
C LEU A 133 -9.15 -8.17 14.71
N GLU A 134 -9.04 -6.88 14.40
CA GLU A 134 -10.15 -6.05 13.91
C GLU A 134 -10.34 -6.16 12.40
N ALA A 135 -9.24 -6.23 11.64
CA ALA A 135 -9.27 -6.29 10.19
C ALA A 135 -7.98 -6.87 9.62
N ILE A 136 -8.12 -7.45 8.43
CA ILE A 136 -7.00 -7.81 7.56
C ILE A 136 -7.04 -6.85 6.37
N ASP A 137 -5.93 -6.18 6.10
CA ASP A 137 -5.83 -5.09 5.13
C ASP A 137 -4.78 -5.41 4.05
N ILE A 138 -4.67 -4.57 3.04
CA ILE A 138 -3.75 -4.70 1.91
C ILE A 138 -2.86 -3.46 1.76
N ALA A 139 -1.75 -3.61 1.04
CA ALA A 139 -0.78 -2.53 0.87
C ALA A 139 -1.39 -1.28 0.21
N GLU A 140 -2.30 -1.44 -0.73
CA GLU A 140 -2.98 -0.36 -1.43
C GLU A 140 -3.77 0.55 -0.48
N LEU A 141 -4.52 -0.03 0.45
CA LEU A 141 -5.29 0.73 1.43
C LEU A 141 -4.41 1.29 2.54
N ALA A 142 -3.35 0.57 2.92
CA ALA A 142 -2.33 1.09 3.82
C ALA A 142 -1.66 2.35 3.27
N LEU A 143 -1.22 2.32 2.01
CA LEU A 143 -0.61 3.47 1.34
C LEU A 143 -1.62 4.62 1.14
N ARG A 144 -2.89 4.30 0.85
CA ARG A 144 -3.97 5.29 0.81
C ARG A 144 -4.10 6.04 2.14
N ASN A 145 -4.07 5.33 3.26
CA ASN A 145 -4.20 5.92 4.59
C ASN A 145 -3.07 6.90 4.93
N LEU A 146 -1.88 6.68 4.37
CA LEU A 146 -0.77 7.63 4.47
C LEU A 146 -0.98 8.82 3.54
N ALA A 147 -1.35 8.56 2.30
CA ALA A 147 -1.41 9.60 1.29
C ALA A 147 -2.58 10.58 1.48
N VAL A 148 -3.68 10.19 2.15
CA VAL A 148 -4.74 11.14 2.53
C VAL A 148 -4.26 12.22 3.51
N ARG A 149 -3.12 12.01 4.16
CA ARG A 149 -2.48 12.97 5.07
C ARG A 149 -1.49 13.89 4.37
N LEU A 150 -1.17 13.61 3.10
CA LEU A 150 -0.29 14.46 2.30
C LEU A 150 -1.03 15.76 1.91
N PRO A 151 -0.33 16.90 1.86
CA PRO A 151 -0.92 18.16 1.39
C PRO A 151 -1.51 18.07 -0.02
N GLU A 152 -0.98 17.17 -0.84
CA GLU A 152 -1.40 16.95 -2.24
C GLU A 152 -2.65 16.08 -2.39
N SER A 153 -3.15 15.46 -1.32
CA SER A 153 -4.21 14.45 -1.36
C SER A 153 -5.44 14.89 -2.17
N GLU A 154 -5.95 16.10 -1.94
CA GLU A 154 -7.15 16.61 -2.61
C GLU A 154 -6.92 16.94 -4.10
N GLN A 155 -5.71 17.30 -4.47
CA GLN A 155 -5.35 17.64 -5.85
C GLN A 155 -4.99 16.39 -6.66
N GLY A 156 -4.64 15.31 -5.97
CA GLY A 156 -4.13 14.07 -6.54
C GLY A 156 -2.63 13.93 -6.35
N VAL A 157 -2.20 12.72 -6.01
CA VAL A 157 -0.81 12.37 -5.76
C VAL A 157 -0.47 11.02 -6.36
N ALA A 158 0.70 10.94 -6.98
CA ALA A 158 1.39 9.70 -7.28
C ALA A 158 2.26 9.34 -6.08
N LEU A 159 2.09 8.16 -5.51
CA LEU A 159 2.89 7.64 -4.41
C LEU A 159 3.73 6.47 -4.91
N LEU A 160 5.04 6.57 -4.77
CA LEU A 160 5.99 5.49 -5.03
C LEU A 160 6.45 4.91 -3.70
N HIS A 161 6.23 3.60 -3.52
CA HIS A 161 6.81 2.83 -2.42
C HIS A 161 7.64 1.69 -2.99
N LEU A 162 8.93 1.66 -2.64
CA LEU A 162 9.86 0.60 -3.02
C LEU A 162 10.21 -0.22 -1.78
N GLU A 163 9.87 -1.50 -1.82
CA GLU A 163 10.42 -2.51 -0.94
C GLU A 163 11.83 -2.90 -1.41
N GLU A 164 12.43 -3.92 -0.83
CA GLU A 164 13.79 -4.32 -1.18
C GLU A 164 13.92 -4.82 -2.63
N THR A 165 12.98 -5.65 -3.11
CA THR A 165 13.03 -6.30 -4.44
C THR A 165 11.84 -6.00 -5.33
N ARG A 166 10.84 -5.30 -4.85
CA ARG A 166 9.60 -4.96 -5.57
C ARG A 166 9.11 -3.58 -5.14
N GLY A 167 8.17 -3.04 -5.87
CA GLY A 167 7.61 -1.74 -5.55
C GLY A 167 6.14 -1.61 -5.96
N ILE A 168 5.57 -0.46 -5.64
CA ILE A 168 4.21 -0.09 -6.02
C ILE A 168 4.17 1.39 -6.38
N VAL A 169 3.55 1.71 -7.51
CA VAL A 169 3.13 3.06 -7.87
C VAL A 169 1.63 3.15 -7.69
N GLN A 170 1.18 4.10 -6.88
CA GLN A 170 -0.23 4.30 -6.61
C GLN A 170 -0.66 5.72 -6.95
N LEU A 171 -1.72 5.85 -7.75
CA LEU A 171 -2.32 7.14 -8.07
C LEU A 171 -3.64 7.28 -7.32
N GLN A 172 -3.76 8.34 -6.55
CA GLN A 172 -4.92 8.57 -5.70
C GLN A 172 -5.27 10.04 -5.60
N LYS A 173 -6.55 10.32 -5.30
CA LYS A 173 -7.09 11.66 -5.11
C LYS A 173 -8.27 11.60 -4.15
N GLY A 174 -8.29 12.51 -3.16
CA GLY A 174 -9.37 12.61 -2.18
C GLY A 174 -9.67 11.29 -1.46
N GLY A 175 -8.63 10.50 -1.13
CA GLY A 175 -8.77 9.21 -0.47
C GLY A 175 -9.20 8.04 -1.39
N VAL A 176 -9.36 8.26 -2.68
CA VAL A 176 -9.70 7.22 -3.66
C VAL A 176 -8.45 6.73 -4.37
N VAL A 177 -8.26 5.42 -4.39
CA VAL A 177 -7.21 4.74 -5.18
C VAL A 177 -7.74 4.45 -6.57
N TYR A 178 -7.23 5.16 -7.57
CA TYR A 178 -7.60 4.97 -8.97
C TYR A 178 -6.76 3.91 -9.65
N ILE A 179 -5.45 3.93 -9.39
CA ILE A 179 -4.48 3.01 -9.98
C ILE A 179 -3.54 2.53 -8.88
N SER A 180 -3.25 1.25 -8.90
CA SER A 180 -2.18 0.63 -8.16
C SER A 180 -1.43 -0.31 -9.10
N ARG A 181 -0.15 -0.03 -9.35
CA ARG A 181 0.68 -0.80 -10.26
C ARG A 181 1.86 -1.39 -9.52
N ASN A 182 1.95 -2.72 -9.58
CA ASN A 182 3.07 -3.46 -9.04
C ASN A 182 4.30 -3.30 -9.94
N LEU A 183 5.45 -3.12 -9.29
CA LEU A 183 6.77 -3.10 -9.93
C LEU A 183 7.51 -4.37 -9.53
N ASP A 184 8.15 -5.02 -10.48
CA ASP A 184 8.97 -6.23 -10.32
C ASP A 184 10.43 -5.93 -9.95
N PHE A 185 10.70 -4.71 -9.49
CA PHE A 185 11.97 -4.23 -8.99
C PHE A 185 11.77 -3.31 -7.78
N GLY A 186 12.79 -3.21 -6.93
CA GLY A 186 12.75 -2.45 -5.68
C GLY A 186 14.03 -1.66 -5.41
N ALA A 187 14.22 -1.26 -4.16
CA ALA A 187 15.31 -0.40 -3.73
C ALA A 187 16.70 -1.03 -3.98
N ARG A 188 16.83 -2.37 -3.88
CA ARG A 188 18.11 -3.05 -4.15
C ARG A 188 18.61 -2.82 -5.57
N GLN A 189 17.72 -2.83 -6.56
CA GLN A 189 18.10 -2.56 -7.95
C GLN A 189 18.42 -1.07 -8.16
N MET A 190 17.81 -0.17 -7.40
CA MET A 190 18.18 1.24 -7.40
C MET A 190 19.61 1.44 -6.89
N ASP A 191 19.96 0.83 -5.74
CA ASP A 191 21.31 0.94 -5.16
C ASP A 191 22.39 0.39 -6.10
N ALA A 192 22.14 -0.71 -6.78
CA ALA A 192 23.05 -1.29 -7.76
C ALA A 192 23.30 -0.32 -8.94
N THR A 193 22.28 0.43 -9.37
CA THR A 193 22.38 1.44 -10.41
C THR A 193 23.10 2.70 -9.93
N PHE A 194 23.01 3.04 -8.64
CA PHE A 194 23.78 4.16 -8.05
C PHE A 194 25.28 3.86 -7.99
N SER A 195 25.65 2.58 -7.85
CA SER A 195 27.05 2.15 -7.75
C SER A 195 27.74 2.01 -9.10
N LEU A 196 26.98 1.81 -10.18
CA LEU A 196 27.45 1.75 -11.55
C LEU A 196 26.94 3.02 -12.24
N GLU A 197 27.84 3.86 -12.75
CA GLU A 197 27.50 4.98 -13.63
C GLU A 197 26.91 4.41 -14.93
N ASP A 198 25.69 3.87 -14.87
CA ASP A 198 24.97 3.40 -16.05
C ASP A 198 24.39 4.62 -16.80
N ASN A 199 25.27 5.24 -17.59
CA ASN A 199 24.93 6.33 -18.50
C ASN A 199 24.30 5.83 -19.82
N SER A 200 23.80 4.57 -19.85
CA SER A 200 23.14 4.03 -21.04
C SER A 200 21.78 4.70 -21.23
N PRO A 201 21.57 5.49 -22.29
CA PRO A 201 20.25 6.10 -22.55
C PRO A 201 19.20 5.01 -22.81
N GLY A 202 18.13 4.99 -22.00
CA GLY A 202 16.94 4.18 -22.25
C GLY A 202 16.96 2.74 -21.71
N GLY A 203 17.98 2.34 -20.90
CA GLY A 203 18.11 0.96 -20.39
C GLY A 203 18.15 0.83 -18.86
N GLY A 204 18.31 1.92 -18.14
CA GLY A 204 18.47 1.92 -16.68
C GLY A 204 17.18 1.63 -15.91
N VAL A 205 17.31 1.20 -14.64
CA VAL A 205 16.16 0.94 -13.78
C VAL A 205 15.34 2.22 -13.55
N ILE A 206 15.99 3.39 -13.50
CA ILE A 206 15.32 4.69 -13.37
C ILE A 206 14.44 4.99 -14.60
N ASP A 207 14.92 4.71 -15.81
CA ASP A 207 14.14 4.93 -17.04
C ASP A 207 12.91 3.99 -17.07
N ARG A 208 13.08 2.74 -16.66
CA ARG A 208 11.97 1.79 -16.53
C ARG A 208 10.95 2.27 -15.50
N LEU A 209 11.41 2.73 -14.33
CA LEU A 209 10.54 3.29 -13.30
C LEU A 209 9.79 4.53 -13.81
N ALA A 210 10.49 5.46 -14.44
CA ALA A 210 9.90 6.65 -15.04
C ALA A 210 8.83 6.29 -16.08
N LEU A 211 9.11 5.30 -16.95
CA LEU A 211 8.15 4.81 -17.93
C LEU A 211 6.91 4.20 -17.29
N GLU A 212 7.04 3.40 -16.21
CA GLU A 212 5.90 2.82 -15.52
C GLU A 212 5.05 3.89 -14.80
N ILE A 213 5.69 4.90 -14.22
CA ILE A 213 4.99 6.06 -13.65
C ILE A 213 4.25 6.82 -14.75
N GLN A 214 4.92 7.15 -15.87
CA GLN A 214 4.30 7.88 -16.98
C GLN A 214 3.10 7.14 -17.55
N ARG A 215 3.21 5.83 -17.82
CA ARG A 215 2.11 4.99 -18.30
C ARG A 215 0.93 4.99 -17.32
N SER A 216 1.20 5.04 -16.02
CA SER A 216 0.15 5.09 -15.01
C SER A 216 -0.56 6.44 -15.03
N LEU A 217 0.18 7.55 -15.17
CA LEU A 217 -0.37 8.89 -15.30
C LEU A 217 -1.23 9.04 -16.56
N ASP A 218 -0.71 8.59 -17.71
CA ASP A 218 -1.43 8.64 -18.99
C ASP A 218 -2.74 7.82 -18.93
N TYR A 219 -2.69 6.65 -18.29
CA TYR A 219 -3.89 5.82 -18.09
C TYR A 219 -4.89 6.51 -17.16
N TYR A 220 -4.42 7.12 -16.06
CA TYR A 220 -5.27 7.85 -15.13
C TYR A 220 -6.04 8.99 -15.83
N GLU A 221 -5.34 9.79 -16.63
CA GLU A 221 -5.93 10.91 -17.35
C GLU A 221 -6.91 10.44 -18.44
N SER A 222 -6.48 9.49 -19.27
CA SER A 222 -7.25 9.04 -20.43
C SER A 222 -8.45 8.18 -20.03
N HIS A 223 -8.30 7.28 -19.04
CA HIS A 223 -9.33 6.32 -18.68
C HIS A 223 -10.35 6.91 -17.69
N PHE A 224 -9.89 7.66 -16.71
CA PHE A 224 -10.78 8.27 -15.72
C PHE A 224 -11.19 9.71 -16.05
N GLY A 225 -10.62 10.32 -17.09
CA GLY A 225 -10.94 11.71 -17.47
C GLY A 225 -10.57 12.73 -16.39
N MET A 226 -9.58 12.42 -15.57
CA MET A 226 -9.17 13.23 -14.43
C MET A 226 -8.13 14.27 -14.83
N SER A 227 -8.05 15.36 -14.06
CA SER A 227 -6.95 16.32 -14.22
C SER A 227 -5.62 15.68 -13.91
N PRO A 228 -4.54 16.06 -14.63
CA PRO A 228 -3.21 15.52 -14.42
C PRO A 228 -2.74 15.59 -12.97
N ILE A 229 -2.08 14.52 -12.51
CA ILE A 229 -1.40 14.50 -11.23
C ILE A 229 -0.02 15.12 -11.41
N ALA A 230 0.22 16.25 -10.76
CA ALA A 230 1.45 17.04 -10.93
C ALA A 230 2.54 16.70 -9.89
N ARG A 231 2.25 15.86 -8.90
CA ARG A 231 3.13 15.59 -7.76
C ARG A 231 3.38 14.09 -7.60
N LEU A 232 4.66 13.74 -7.48
CA LEU A 232 5.12 12.42 -7.08
C LEU A 232 5.72 12.49 -5.67
N VAL A 233 5.22 11.66 -4.78
CA VAL A 233 5.78 11.50 -3.43
C VAL A 233 6.49 10.15 -3.37
N VAL A 234 7.76 10.16 -3.03
CA VAL A 234 8.60 8.96 -2.91
C VAL A 234 8.68 8.59 -1.43
N ALA A 235 8.18 7.41 -1.09
CA ALA A 235 8.30 6.85 0.24
C ALA A 235 9.78 6.63 0.62
N PRO A 236 10.15 6.66 1.91
CA PRO A 236 11.52 6.42 2.35
C PRO A 236 12.07 5.10 1.80
N ILE A 237 13.33 5.09 1.41
CA ILE A 237 14.10 3.89 1.07
C ILE A 237 15.34 3.83 1.97
N ALA A 238 15.78 2.61 2.27
CA ALA A 238 17.08 2.40 2.91
C ALA A 238 18.17 2.91 1.96
N GLY A 239 18.84 3.99 2.30
CA GLY A 239 19.81 4.64 1.43
C GLY A 239 19.47 6.11 1.15
N ASN A 240 19.68 6.56 -0.08
CA ASN A 240 19.49 7.98 -0.42
C ASN A 240 18.18 8.22 -1.19
N THR A 241 17.09 8.41 -0.44
CA THR A 241 15.79 8.77 -1.02
C THR A 241 15.86 10.06 -1.85
N GLN A 242 16.69 11.04 -1.45
CA GLN A 242 16.80 12.31 -2.17
C GLN A 242 17.45 12.13 -3.54
N ASP A 243 18.45 11.27 -3.67
CA ASP A 243 19.06 10.99 -4.98
C ASP A 243 18.06 10.34 -5.95
N LEU A 244 17.23 9.41 -5.46
CA LEU A 244 16.13 8.86 -6.25
C LEU A 244 15.13 9.95 -6.70
N VAL A 245 14.75 10.84 -5.79
CA VAL A 245 13.87 11.98 -6.09
C VAL A 245 14.46 12.86 -7.16
N ASP A 246 15.76 13.22 -7.06
CA ASP A 246 16.44 14.09 -8.01
C ASP A 246 16.54 13.45 -9.41
N ARG A 247 16.74 12.14 -9.49
CA ARG A 247 16.72 11.38 -10.76
C ARG A 247 15.33 11.34 -11.38
N LEU A 248 14.30 11.08 -10.57
CA LEU A 248 12.90 11.08 -11.03
C LEU A 248 12.43 12.46 -11.48
N ASN A 249 12.83 13.53 -10.80
CA ASN A 249 12.56 14.90 -11.25
C ASN A 249 13.13 15.18 -12.64
N ARG A 250 14.33 14.66 -12.93
CA ARG A 250 14.96 14.82 -14.27
C ARG A 250 14.29 13.96 -15.34
N ALA A 251 13.88 12.75 -14.97
CA ALA A 251 13.33 11.79 -15.92
C ALA A 251 11.85 12.06 -16.29
N LEU A 252 11.05 12.52 -15.33
CA LEU A 252 9.59 12.64 -15.48
C LEU A 252 9.12 14.05 -15.87
N GLY A 253 9.95 15.10 -15.66
CA GLY A 253 9.52 16.48 -15.86
C GLY A 253 8.38 16.94 -14.93
N MET A 254 8.10 16.18 -13.86
CA MET A 254 7.14 16.50 -12.82
C MET A 254 7.85 16.71 -11.47
N ILE A 255 7.15 17.31 -10.50
CA ILE A 255 7.75 17.57 -9.20
C ILE A 255 7.64 16.30 -8.32
N ALA A 256 8.79 15.65 -8.09
CA ALA A 256 8.94 14.61 -7.11
C ALA A 256 9.54 15.16 -5.81
N ARG A 257 9.12 14.63 -4.67
CA ARG A 257 9.69 14.90 -3.35
C ARG A 257 9.72 13.65 -2.48
N ALA A 258 10.60 13.63 -1.50
CA ALA A 258 10.60 12.59 -0.48
C ALA A 258 9.39 12.74 0.47
N MET A 259 8.86 11.61 0.94
CA MET A 259 7.89 11.58 2.03
C MET A 259 8.62 11.81 3.35
N ASP A 260 8.07 12.67 4.19
CA ASP A 260 8.48 12.83 5.58
C ASP A 260 7.39 12.22 6.48
N ILE A 261 7.66 11.04 7.04
CA ILE A 261 6.71 10.36 7.92
C ILE A 261 6.43 11.18 9.17
N SER A 262 7.44 11.88 9.70
CA SER A 262 7.29 12.68 10.92
C SER A 262 6.38 13.90 10.72
N ALA A 263 6.26 14.39 9.48
CA ALA A 263 5.31 15.42 9.11
C ALA A 263 3.87 14.88 8.96
N LEU A 264 3.71 13.58 8.66
CA LEU A 264 2.40 12.95 8.51
C LEU A 264 1.81 12.49 9.84
N ILE A 265 2.66 12.03 10.74
CA ILE A 265 2.29 11.51 12.05
C ILE A 265 3.40 11.84 13.06
N PRO A 266 3.08 12.52 14.18
CA PRO A 266 4.05 12.70 15.25
C PRO A 266 4.59 11.37 15.74
N CYS A 267 5.92 11.23 15.79
CA CYS A 267 6.61 10.02 16.22
C CYS A 267 7.19 10.23 17.63
N SER A 268 7.04 9.23 18.50
CA SER A 268 7.69 9.24 19.82
C SER A 268 9.20 9.00 19.71
N GLU A 269 9.59 8.18 18.72
CA GLU A 269 10.98 7.89 18.39
C GLU A 269 11.22 8.10 16.90
N ARG A 270 12.39 8.60 16.55
CA ARG A 270 12.77 8.74 15.14
C ARG A 270 13.13 7.37 14.57
N LEU A 271 12.43 6.98 13.53
CA LEU A 271 12.74 5.77 12.78
C LEU A 271 13.87 6.04 11.78
N ASP A 272 14.81 5.10 11.65
CA ASP A 272 15.77 5.13 10.56
C ASP A 272 15.11 4.81 9.22
N ASP A 273 15.76 5.16 8.10
CA ASP A 273 15.20 5.03 6.76
C ASP A 273 14.86 3.59 6.39
N ALA A 274 15.65 2.61 6.83
CA ALA A 274 15.41 1.20 6.57
C ALA A 274 14.16 0.70 7.30
N THR A 275 13.97 1.13 8.55
CA THR A 275 12.77 0.82 9.33
C THR A 275 11.55 1.54 8.73
N GLN A 276 11.68 2.80 8.33
CA GLN A 276 10.62 3.52 7.65
C GLN A 276 10.18 2.81 6.37
N GLN A 277 11.13 2.42 5.52
CA GLN A 277 10.84 1.69 4.28
C GLN A 277 10.04 0.41 4.53
N ARG A 278 10.53 -0.43 5.47
CA ARG A 278 9.92 -1.74 5.74
C ARG A 278 8.59 -1.64 6.46
N CYS A 279 8.47 -0.71 7.41
CA CYS A 279 7.29 -0.58 8.26
C CYS A 279 6.22 0.37 7.69
N LEU A 280 6.46 1.04 6.56
CA LEU A 280 5.52 1.99 5.99
C LEU A 280 4.10 1.42 5.82
N PRO A 281 3.89 0.21 5.24
CA PRO A 281 2.57 -0.36 5.14
C PRO A 281 1.94 -0.66 6.51
N ALA A 282 2.72 -1.13 7.50
CA ALA A 282 2.23 -1.37 8.86
C ALA A 282 1.77 -0.06 9.54
N ILE A 283 2.52 1.03 9.35
CA ILE A 283 2.12 2.37 9.83
C ILE A 283 0.82 2.80 9.15
N GLY A 284 0.71 2.60 7.83
CA GLY A 284 -0.49 2.94 7.06
C GLY A 284 -1.74 2.18 7.52
N VAL A 285 -1.61 0.88 7.82
CA VAL A 285 -2.73 0.07 8.35
C VAL A 285 -3.13 0.54 9.74
N ALA A 286 -2.17 0.84 10.60
CA ALA A 286 -2.44 1.34 11.95
C ALA A 286 -3.20 2.69 11.94
N LEU A 287 -3.07 3.47 10.85
CA LEU A 287 -3.81 4.71 10.64
C LEU A 287 -5.24 4.50 10.09
N GLY A 288 -5.57 3.30 9.62
CA GLY A 288 -6.82 3.00 8.90
C GLY A 288 -8.12 3.19 9.71
N ARG A 289 -8.05 3.19 11.03
CA ARG A 289 -9.21 3.46 11.91
C ARG A 289 -9.82 4.86 11.73
N MET A 290 -9.08 5.77 11.14
CA MET A 290 -9.40 7.19 11.11
C MET A 290 -10.04 7.65 9.80
N ALA A 291 -10.08 6.78 8.79
CA ALA A 291 -10.76 7.02 7.52
C ALA A 291 -12.05 6.18 7.46
N GLN A 292 -12.99 6.44 8.35
CA GLN A 292 -14.39 6.04 8.09
C GLN A 292 -14.93 7.01 7.03
N VAL A 293 -15.11 6.48 5.84
CA VAL A 293 -15.89 7.10 4.76
C VAL A 293 -17.36 6.91 5.06
#